data_e756fe961b73c46fc7bba843987bc25e
#
_entry.id   e756fe961b73c46fc7bba843987bc25e
#
_cell.length_a   1.000
_cell.length_b   1.000
_cell.length_c   1.000
_cell.angle_alpha   90.00
_cell.angle_beta   90.00
_cell.angle_gamma   90.00
#
_symmetry.space_group_name_H-M   'P 1'
#
loop_
_entity.id
_entity.type
_entity.pdbx_description
1 polymer ?
#
loop_
_entity_poly.entity_id
_entity_poly.type
_entity_poly.pdbx_seq_one_letter_code
_entity_poly.pdbx_strand_id
1 'polypeptide(L)'
;MEPEKKIKYDKRTGLVKAENYCAYQERSQQEVRSKLYDWGLWPNEVEEVISELIENNFLNEERFARAYVSGKFNIKHWGKIKIKQGLKLKKITDKMIAVALNTIDYDKYLQTILDTAEKKLPLIKESDPYKRKYKLVTYLMTKGFENDLILEVLKSNNLS
;
A
#
# COMPACT_ATOMS: atom_id res chain seq x y z
N MET A 1 -32.79 -17.10 -10.66
CA MET A 1 -32.01 -15.91 -10.34
C MET A 1 -31.64 -15.22 -11.64
N GLU A 2 -32.25 -14.09 -11.90
CA GLU A 2 -31.87 -13.33 -13.08
C GLU A 2 -30.42 -12.78 -12.87
N PRO A 3 -29.56 -12.84 -13.91
CA PRO A 3 -28.26 -12.25 -13.81
C PRO A 3 -28.40 -10.73 -13.59
N GLU A 4 -27.74 -10.19 -12.58
CA GLU A 4 -27.68 -8.76 -12.36
C GLU A 4 -27.33 -8.07 -13.68
N LYS A 5 -28.18 -7.15 -14.12
CA LYS A 5 -27.91 -6.33 -15.29
C LYS A 5 -26.64 -5.52 -14.99
N LYS A 6 -25.51 -5.90 -15.58
CA LYS A 6 -24.31 -5.07 -15.55
C LYS A 6 -24.67 -3.70 -16.12
N ILE A 7 -24.49 -2.67 -15.30
CA ILE A 7 -24.65 -1.29 -15.74
C ILE A 7 -23.61 -1.01 -16.82
N LYS A 8 -24.06 -0.61 -18.01
CA LYS A 8 -23.18 -0.23 -19.11
C LYS A 8 -23.23 1.28 -19.28
N TYR A 9 -22.13 1.93 -18.91
CA TYR A 9 -21.96 3.34 -19.22
C TYR A 9 -21.28 3.50 -20.58
N ASP A 10 -21.60 4.59 -21.27
CA ASP A 10 -20.85 4.98 -22.44
C ASP A 10 -19.47 5.54 -22.02
N LYS A 11 -18.59 5.73 -22.99
CA LYS A 11 -17.23 6.23 -22.75
C LYS A 11 -17.22 7.57 -22.02
N ARG A 12 -18.08 8.50 -22.42
CA ARG A 12 -18.15 9.85 -21.82
C ARG A 12 -18.58 9.80 -20.36
N THR A 13 -19.61 9.04 -20.05
CA THR A 13 -20.08 8.83 -18.66
C THR A 13 -19.01 8.13 -17.84
N GLY A 14 -18.36 7.13 -18.39
CA GLY A 14 -17.26 6.41 -17.75
C GLY A 14 -16.08 7.32 -17.42
N LEU A 15 -15.73 8.23 -18.34
CA LEU A 15 -14.67 9.22 -18.11
C LEU A 15 -15.02 10.15 -16.94
N VAL A 16 -16.22 10.72 -16.91
CA VAL A 16 -16.65 11.63 -15.83
C VAL A 16 -16.63 10.91 -14.48
N LYS A 17 -17.15 9.67 -14.44
CA LYS A 17 -17.12 8.88 -13.22
C LYS A 17 -15.71 8.53 -12.77
N ALA A 18 -14.82 8.24 -13.71
CA ALA A 18 -13.42 7.96 -13.41
C ALA A 18 -12.67 9.20 -12.92
N GLU A 19 -12.95 10.37 -13.48
CA GLU A 19 -12.40 11.63 -12.96
C GLU A 19 -12.80 11.86 -11.51
N ASN A 20 -14.06 11.66 -11.16
CA ASN A 20 -14.54 11.77 -9.78
C ASN A 20 -13.91 10.70 -8.86
N TYR A 21 -13.76 9.49 -9.37
CA TYR A 21 -13.10 8.39 -8.64
C TYR A 21 -11.64 8.71 -8.30
N CYS A 22 -10.91 9.29 -9.26
CA CYS A 22 -9.54 9.73 -9.07
C CYS A 22 -9.44 10.99 -8.18
N ALA A 23 -10.42 11.89 -8.25
CA ALA A 23 -10.43 13.11 -7.44
C ALA A 23 -10.71 12.81 -5.96
N TYR A 24 -11.45 11.75 -5.66
CA TYR A 24 -11.76 11.36 -4.29
C TYR A 24 -10.51 10.91 -3.51
N GLN A 25 -9.64 10.12 -4.15
CA GLN A 25 -8.32 9.74 -3.62
C GLN A 25 -7.42 9.28 -4.78
N GLU A 26 -6.12 9.22 -4.52
CA GLU A 26 -5.18 8.69 -5.51
C GLU A 26 -5.50 7.25 -5.87
N ARG A 27 -5.43 6.92 -7.18
CA ARG A 27 -5.73 5.60 -7.71
C ARG A 27 -4.57 5.08 -8.55
N SER A 28 -4.40 3.75 -8.55
CA SER A 28 -3.53 3.09 -9.53
C SER A 28 -4.27 2.93 -10.86
N GLN A 29 -3.52 2.73 -11.94
CA GLN A 29 -4.13 2.40 -13.23
C GLN A 29 -4.97 1.12 -13.14
N GLN A 30 -4.50 0.12 -12.40
CA GLN A 30 -5.22 -1.13 -12.19
C GLN A 30 -6.59 -0.91 -11.54
N GLU A 31 -6.66 -0.07 -10.51
CA GLU A 31 -7.92 0.25 -9.84
C GLU A 31 -8.91 0.92 -10.77
N VAL A 32 -8.44 1.89 -11.55
CA VAL A 32 -9.27 2.59 -12.54
C VAL A 32 -9.71 1.63 -13.64
N ARG A 33 -8.79 0.82 -14.16
CA ARG A 33 -9.10 -0.18 -15.20
C ARG A 33 -10.19 -1.14 -14.73
N SER A 34 -10.09 -1.67 -13.53
CA SER A 34 -11.09 -2.56 -12.94
C SER A 34 -12.44 -1.88 -12.82
N LYS A 35 -12.48 -0.63 -12.38
CA LYS A 35 -13.73 0.15 -12.29
C LYS A 35 -14.37 0.38 -13.65
N LEU A 36 -13.59 0.73 -14.66
CA LEU A 36 -14.11 0.97 -16.00
C LEU A 36 -14.71 -0.31 -16.61
N TYR A 37 -14.08 -1.47 -16.38
CA TYR A 37 -14.65 -2.75 -16.79
C TYR A 37 -15.94 -3.07 -16.02
N ASP A 38 -15.96 -2.81 -14.73
CA ASP A 38 -17.18 -3.02 -13.91
C ASP A 38 -18.34 -2.13 -14.40
N TRP A 39 -18.03 -0.94 -14.89
CA TRP A 39 -19.03 -0.03 -15.47
C TRP A 39 -19.40 -0.38 -16.90
N GLY A 40 -18.84 -1.44 -17.45
CA GLY A 40 -19.24 -2.02 -18.71
C GLY A 40 -18.65 -1.39 -19.96
N LEU A 41 -17.55 -0.64 -19.84
CA LEU A 41 -16.83 -0.10 -21.00
C LEU A 41 -16.11 -1.22 -21.77
N TRP A 42 -15.98 -1.04 -23.09
CA TRP A 42 -15.22 -1.95 -23.93
C TRP A 42 -13.72 -1.77 -23.72
N PRO A 43 -12.88 -2.81 -23.96
CA PRO A 43 -11.44 -2.73 -23.73
C PRO A 43 -10.72 -1.52 -24.37
N ASN A 44 -11.09 -1.18 -25.61
CA ASN A 44 -10.52 0.00 -26.29
C ASN A 44 -10.93 1.30 -25.61
N GLU A 45 -12.18 1.41 -25.16
CA GLU A 45 -12.67 2.58 -24.43
C GLU A 45 -11.98 2.73 -23.07
N VAL A 46 -11.75 1.61 -22.37
CA VAL A 46 -11.05 1.60 -21.10
C VAL A 46 -9.65 2.23 -21.25
N GLU A 47 -8.89 1.79 -22.24
CA GLU A 47 -7.52 2.29 -22.44
C GLU A 47 -7.51 3.76 -22.90
N GLU A 48 -8.47 4.19 -23.71
CA GLU A 48 -8.62 5.59 -24.11
C GLU A 48 -8.94 6.48 -22.90
N VAL A 49 -9.83 6.05 -22.02
CA VAL A 49 -10.17 6.78 -20.78
C VAL A 49 -8.96 6.90 -19.87
N ILE A 50 -8.23 5.82 -19.68
CA ILE A 50 -7.01 5.82 -18.85
C ILE A 50 -5.99 6.81 -19.40
N SER A 51 -5.75 6.80 -20.72
CA SER A 51 -4.84 7.75 -21.37
C SER A 51 -5.26 9.20 -21.14
N GLU A 52 -6.53 9.50 -21.24
CA GLU A 52 -7.08 10.84 -21.03
C GLU A 52 -6.95 11.29 -19.57
N LEU A 53 -7.19 10.38 -18.61
CA LEU A 53 -7.01 10.65 -17.19
C LEU A 53 -5.54 10.97 -16.86
N ILE A 54 -4.61 10.25 -17.47
CA ILE A 54 -3.17 10.50 -17.30
C ILE A 54 -2.81 11.86 -17.90
N GLU A 55 -3.24 12.14 -19.12
CA GLU A 55 -2.97 13.40 -19.81
C GLU A 55 -3.48 14.62 -19.03
N ASN A 56 -4.66 14.51 -18.45
CA ASN A 56 -5.29 15.57 -17.66
C ASN A 56 -4.92 15.54 -16.16
N ASN A 57 -3.93 14.73 -15.81
CA ASN A 57 -3.36 14.64 -14.46
C ASN A 57 -4.32 14.17 -13.34
N PHE A 58 -5.41 13.53 -13.71
CA PHE A 58 -6.28 12.82 -12.74
C PHE A 58 -5.64 11.54 -12.22
N LEU A 59 -4.86 10.88 -13.06
CA LEU A 59 -4.24 9.58 -12.78
C LEU A 59 -2.72 9.70 -12.92
N ASN A 60 -2.01 9.40 -11.84
CA ASN A 60 -0.56 9.48 -11.79
C ASN A 60 -0.05 8.39 -10.82
N GLU A 61 0.59 7.35 -11.36
CA GLU A 61 1.04 6.20 -10.55
C GLU A 61 2.17 6.55 -9.58
N GLU A 62 3.02 7.50 -9.91
CA GLU A 62 4.06 7.97 -8.99
C GLU A 62 3.43 8.65 -7.77
N ARG A 63 2.45 9.51 -8.00
CA ARG A 63 1.69 10.17 -6.93
C ARG A 63 0.90 9.16 -6.10
N PHE A 64 0.28 8.17 -6.75
CA PHE A 64 -0.40 7.06 -6.08
C PHE A 64 0.57 6.29 -5.17
N ALA A 65 1.74 5.91 -5.67
CA ALA A 65 2.73 5.14 -4.91
C ALA A 65 3.19 5.90 -3.66
N ARG A 66 3.44 7.20 -3.78
CA ARG A 66 3.83 8.05 -2.64
C ARG A 66 2.72 8.16 -1.60
N ALA A 67 1.48 8.35 -2.03
CA ALA A 67 0.33 8.41 -1.13
C ALA A 67 0.11 7.07 -0.41
N TYR A 68 0.27 5.97 -1.13
CA TYR A 68 0.17 4.62 -0.57
C TYR A 68 1.22 4.37 0.50
N VAL A 69 2.48 4.68 0.21
CA VAL A 69 3.60 4.55 1.16
C VAL A 69 3.33 5.39 2.42
N SER A 70 2.96 6.65 2.24
CA SER A 70 2.68 7.56 3.34
C SER A 70 1.56 7.04 4.25
N GLY A 71 0.46 6.62 3.67
CA GLY A 71 -0.68 6.11 4.44
C GLY A 71 -0.38 4.80 5.17
N LYS A 72 0.26 3.85 4.48
CA LYS A 72 0.57 2.54 5.08
C LYS A 72 1.64 2.63 6.16
N PHE A 73 2.63 3.48 5.97
CA PHE A 73 3.67 3.69 6.97
C PHE A 73 3.18 4.55 8.15
N ASN A 74 2.65 5.73 7.88
CA ASN A 74 2.30 6.69 8.95
C ASN A 74 1.03 6.30 9.72
N ILE A 75 0.06 5.67 9.08
CA ILE A 75 -1.23 5.32 9.70
C ILE A 75 -1.26 3.86 10.13
N LYS A 76 -0.88 2.95 9.25
CA LYS A 76 -0.92 1.50 9.50
C LYS A 76 0.35 0.96 10.15
N HIS A 77 1.43 1.73 10.15
CA HIS A 77 2.74 1.32 10.68
C HIS A 77 3.29 0.05 10.03
N TRP A 78 3.10 -0.04 8.70
CA TRP A 78 3.67 -1.14 7.92
C TRP A 78 5.14 -0.90 7.63
N GLY A 79 5.92 -1.98 7.61
CA GLY A 79 7.28 -1.98 7.11
C GLY A 79 7.35 -1.99 5.58
N LYS A 80 8.53 -1.71 5.05
CA LYS A 80 8.76 -1.56 3.60
C LYS A 80 8.45 -2.82 2.81
N ILE A 81 8.71 -4.01 3.38
CA ILE A 81 8.44 -5.29 2.70
C ILE A 81 6.94 -5.42 2.40
N LYS A 82 6.10 -5.16 3.38
CA LYS A 82 4.64 -5.26 3.22
C LYS A 82 4.08 -4.19 2.28
N ILE A 83 4.59 -2.97 2.40
CA ILE A 83 4.21 -1.85 1.51
C ILE A 83 4.56 -2.19 0.06
N LYS A 84 5.77 -2.70 -0.18
CA LYS A 84 6.23 -3.13 -1.50
C LYS A 84 5.32 -4.21 -2.09
N GLN A 85 4.96 -5.20 -1.30
CA GLN A 85 4.04 -6.28 -1.73
C GLN A 85 2.68 -5.71 -2.16
N GLY A 86 2.14 -4.79 -1.38
CA GLY A 86 0.88 -4.13 -1.71
C GLY A 86 0.95 -3.33 -3.01
N LEU A 87 2.02 -2.59 -3.24
CA LEU A 87 2.23 -1.83 -4.48
C LEU A 87 2.43 -2.75 -5.69
N LYS A 88 3.11 -3.88 -5.53
CA LYS A 88 3.25 -4.88 -6.60
C LYS A 88 1.90 -5.48 -7.00
N LEU A 89 1.02 -5.73 -6.05
CA LEU A 89 -0.34 -6.19 -6.34
C LEU A 89 -1.15 -5.16 -7.13
N LYS A 90 -0.82 -3.88 -7.01
CA LYS A 90 -1.40 -2.78 -7.78
C LYS A 90 -0.69 -2.56 -9.12
N LYS A 91 0.24 -3.44 -9.48
CA LYS A 91 1.03 -3.41 -10.72
C LYS A 91 1.87 -2.14 -10.89
N ILE A 92 2.33 -1.59 -9.78
CA ILE A 92 3.29 -0.49 -9.81
C ILE A 92 4.68 -1.05 -10.14
N THR A 93 5.45 -0.34 -10.95
CA THR A 93 6.79 -0.78 -11.36
C THR A 93 7.77 -0.76 -10.18
N ASP A 94 8.77 -1.64 -10.22
CA ASP A 94 9.80 -1.70 -9.19
C ASP A 94 10.53 -0.38 -9.02
N LYS A 95 10.78 0.35 -10.10
CA LYS A 95 11.41 1.68 -10.08
C LYS A 95 10.56 2.70 -9.30
N MET A 96 9.27 2.77 -9.57
CA MET A 96 8.35 3.67 -8.87
C MET A 96 8.22 3.30 -7.40
N ILE A 97 8.19 1.99 -7.09
CA ILE A 97 8.14 1.50 -5.71
C ILE A 97 9.39 1.94 -4.95
N ALA A 98 10.57 1.76 -5.52
CA ALA A 98 11.82 2.15 -4.90
C ALA A 98 11.88 3.65 -4.59
N VAL A 99 11.48 4.49 -5.54
CA VAL A 99 11.42 5.95 -5.34
C VAL A 99 10.44 6.31 -4.24
N ALA A 100 9.26 5.70 -4.23
CA ALA A 100 8.24 5.95 -3.21
C ALA A 100 8.68 5.51 -1.81
N LEU A 101 9.30 4.34 -1.68
CA LEU A 101 9.82 3.85 -0.40
C LEU A 101 10.95 4.73 0.14
N ASN A 102 11.73 5.35 -0.74
CA ASN A 102 12.81 6.25 -0.36
C ASN A 102 12.33 7.56 0.28
N THR A 103 11.04 7.86 0.20
CA THR A 103 10.45 9.02 0.90
C THR A 103 10.34 8.83 2.40
N ILE A 104 10.48 7.59 2.90
CA ILE A 104 10.41 7.30 4.33
C ILE A 104 11.74 7.73 4.98
N ASP A 105 11.66 8.59 5.99
CA ASP A 105 12.80 8.97 6.78
C ASP A 105 13.33 7.76 7.57
N TYR A 106 14.65 7.51 7.47
CA TYR A 106 15.28 6.33 8.07
C TYR A 106 15.15 6.31 9.60
N ASP A 107 15.42 7.44 10.25
CA ASP A 107 15.34 7.52 11.71
C ASP A 107 13.91 7.33 12.20
N LYS A 108 12.95 7.90 11.49
CA LYS A 108 11.52 7.71 11.76
C LYS A 108 11.12 6.26 11.55
N TYR A 109 11.69 5.59 10.56
CA TYR A 109 11.44 4.18 10.29
C TYR A 109 11.90 3.30 11.47
N LEU A 110 13.12 3.51 11.95
CA LEU A 110 13.64 2.80 13.12
C LEU A 110 12.80 3.06 14.37
N GLN A 111 12.41 4.31 14.57
CA GLN A 111 11.54 4.68 15.71
C GLN A 111 10.19 3.99 15.63
N THR A 112 9.63 3.85 14.43
CA THR A 112 8.35 3.12 14.22
C THR A 112 8.50 1.64 14.58
N ILE A 113 9.61 1.01 14.24
CA ILE A 113 9.90 -0.37 14.66
C ILE A 113 9.91 -0.46 16.19
N LEU A 114 10.64 0.45 16.84
CA LEU A 114 10.73 0.49 18.30
C LEU A 114 9.37 0.69 18.96
N ASP A 115 8.61 1.67 18.51
CA ASP A 115 7.28 1.97 19.06
C ASP A 115 6.33 0.78 18.91
N THR A 116 6.38 0.12 17.75
CA THR A 116 5.56 -1.07 17.48
C THR A 116 5.96 -2.22 18.39
N ALA A 117 7.26 -2.43 18.59
CA ALA A 117 7.79 -3.44 19.49
C ALA A 117 7.39 -3.20 20.95
N GLU A 118 7.53 -1.97 21.43
CA GLU A 118 7.19 -1.58 22.80
C GLU A 118 5.70 -1.76 23.11
N LYS A 119 4.84 -1.47 22.14
CA LYS A 119 3.40 -1.68 22.28
C LYS A 119 3.01 -3.16 22.30
N LYS A 120 3.71 -3.98 21.52
CA LYS A 120 3.40 -5.41 21.39
C LYS A 120 3.94 -6.24 22.54
N LEU A 121 5.13 -5.91 23.02
CA LEU A 121 5.85 -6.74 24.02
C LEU A 121 5.00 -7.06 25.27
N PRO A 122 4.31 -6.10 25.91
CA PRO A 122 3.47 -6.39 27.07
C PRO A 122 2.29 -7.32 26.77
N LEU A 123 1.88 -7.43 25.51
CA LEU A 123 0.75 -8.25 25.10
C LEU A 123 1.15 -9.70 24.79
N ILE A 124 2.44 -9.99 24.71
CA ILE A 124 2.95 -11.34 24.44
C ILE A 124 2.89 -12.15 25.73
N LYS A 125 2.05 -13.19 25.71
CA LYS A 125 1.88 -14.12 26.84
C LYS A 125 2.87 -15.27 26.71
N GLU A 126 4.11 -15.01 27.08
CA GLU A 126 5.18 -16.01 27.08
C GLU A 126 6.17 -15.67 28.18
N SER A 127 6.44 -16.61 29.07
CA SER A 127 7.34 -16.43 30.21
C SER A 127 8.81 -16.66 29.86
N ASP A 128 9.09 -17.55 28.90
CA ASP A 128 10.45 -17.80 28.43
C ASP A 128 10.95 -16.59 27.61
N PRO A 129 12.03 -15.91 28.05
CA PRO A 129 12.56 -14.73 27.34
C PRO A 129 12.93 -15.02 25.89
N TYR A 130 13.46 -16.19 25.60
CA TYR A 130 13.89 -16.58 24.26
C TYR A 130 12.67 -16.73 23.31
N LYS A 131 11.66 -17.46 23.75
CA LYS A 131 10.41 -17.65 23.01
C LYS A 131 9.64 -16.34 22.87
N ARG A 132 9.67 -15.49 23.88
CA ARG A 132 9.02 -14.17 23.85
C ARG A 132 9.67 -13.28 22.80
N LYS A 133 11.00 -13.24 22.72
CA LYS A 133 11.73 -12.53 21.67
C LYS A 133 11.36 -13.06 20.28
N TYR A 134 11.31 -14.37 20.10
CA TYR A 134 10.93 -14.99 18.84
C TYR A 134 9.54 -14.54 18.38
N LYS A 135 8.56 -14.53 19.29
CA LYS A 135 7.20 -14.07 18.99
C LYS A 135 7.17 -12.60 18.61
N LEU A 136 7.95 -11.77 19.29
CA LEU A 136 8.03 -10.34 18.98
C LEU A 136 8.65 -10.11 17.59
N VAL A 137 9.75 -10.75 17.28
CA VAL A 137 10.40 -10.65 15.95
C VAL A 137 9.46 -11.13 14.86
N THR A 138 8.79 -12.25 15.04
CA THR A 138 7.81 -12.78 14.08
C THR A 138 6.68 -11.80 13.85
N TYR A 139 6.14 -11.22 14.90
CA TYR A 139 5.10 -10.19 14.78
C TYR A 139 5.56 -8.98 13.96
N LEU A 140 6.76 -8.46 14.24
CA LEU A 140 7.32 -7.33 13.51
C LEU A 140 7.58 -7.66 12.03
N MET A 141 8.00 -8.90 11.75
CA MET A 141 8.13 -9.37 10.38
C MET A 141 6.79 -9.44 9.64
N THR A 142 5.71 -9.83 10.31
CA THR A 142 4.37 -9.82 9.73
C THR A 142 3.88 -8.41 9.41
N LYS A 143 4.37 -7.40 10.13
CA LYS A 143 4.10 -5.99 9.83
C LYS A 143 4.91 -5.48 8.64
N GLY A 144 5.85 -6.27 8.15
CA GLY A 144 6.62 -5.96 6.96
C GLY A 144 8.01 -5.35 7.21
N PHE A 145 8.46 -5.32 8.46
CA PHE A 145 9.79 -4.80 8.78
C PHE A 145 10.89 -5.81 8.46
N GLU A 146 12.06 -5.32 8.06
CA GLU A 146 13.21 -6.15 7.72
C GLU A 146 13.84 -6.77 8.97
N ASN A 147 14.16 -8.06 8.90
CA ASN A 147 14.66 -8.82 10.03
C ASN A 147 15.95 -8.24 10.65
N ASP A 148 16.88 -7.81 9.83
CA ASP A 148 18.14 -7.19 10.28
C ASP A 148 17.91 -5.89 11.07
N LEU A 149 16.99 -5.05 10.61
CA LEU A 149 16.63 -3.81 11.30
C LEU A 149 15.86 -4.09 12.60
N ILE A 150 14.99 -5.08 12.60
CA ILE A 150 14.28 -5.51 13.82
C ILE A 150 15.29 -5.90 14.90
N LEU A 151 16.23 -6.77 14.57
CA LEU A 151 17.23 -7.24 15.52
C LEU A 151 18.13 -6.12 16.03
N GLU A 152 18.53 -5.22 15.15
CA GLU A 152 19.32 -4.04 15.51
C GLU A 152 18.57 -3.14 16.50
N VAL A 153 17.31 -2.82 16.22
CA VAL A 153 16.49 -1.96 17.07
C VAL A 153 16.27 -2.61 18.45
N LEU A 154 15.94 -3.90 18.49
CA LEU A 154 15.72 -4.60 19.75
C LEU A 154 16.99 -4.65 20.59
N LYS A 155 18.13 -4.92 19.98
CA LYS A 155 19.42 -4.94 20.67
C LYS A 155 19.80 -3.58 21.23
N SER A 156 19.68 -2.52 20.40
CA SER A 156 20.05 -1.16 20.78
C SER A 156 19.19 -0.58 21.92
N ASN A 157 18.00 -1.13 22.13
CA ASN A 157 17.04 -0.65 23.14
C ASN A 157 16.78 -1.64 24.26
N ASN A 158 17.61 -2.67 24.37
CA ASN A 158 17.52 -3.70 25.41
C ASN A 158 16.16 -4.41 25.48
N LEU A 159 15.53 -4.64 24.35
CA LEU A 159 14.26 -5.36 24.22
C LEU A 159 14.46 -6.82 23.80
N SER A 160 15.68 -7.25 23.67
CA SER A 160 16.00 -8.63 23.28
C SER A 160 16.14 -9.57 24.47
#